data_28c12fb2b619d4b3bc9ab7c00a1357ad
#
_entry.id   28c12fb2b619d4b3bc9ab7c00a1357ad
#
_cell.length_a   1.000
_cell.length_b   1.000
_cell.length_c   1.000
_cell.angle_alpha   90.00
_cell.angle_beta   90.00
_cell.angle_gamma   90.00
#
_symmetry.space_group_name_H-M   'P 1'
#
loop_
_entity.id
_entity.type
_entity.pdbx_description
1 polymer ?
#
loop_
_entity_poly.entity_id
_entity_poly.type
_entity_poly.pdbx_seq_one_letter_code
_entity_poly.pdbx_strand_id
1 'polypeptide(L)'
;MKVLNFEDSIYKANAIRKVLNQCGVTKIELVSNVEDGLQMLKNAEDTGEPFDLIITDMHYPMKQGAVSDTEAGEKLVQLLQEQGKQTKVIVCSSRNMKLPGVYGCIW
;
A
#
# COMPACT_ATOMS: atom_id res chain seq x y z
N MET A 1 15.34 -2.38 1.74
CA MET A 1 13.96 -1.97 2.03
C MET A 1 13.01 -2.71 1.10
N LYS A 2 11.98 -3.30 1.64
CA LYS A 2 10.97 -4.05 0.90
C LYS A 2 9.65 -3.29 0.94
N VAL A 3 9.09 -2.97 -0.24
CA VAL A 3 7.91 -2.10 -0.37
C VAL A 3 6.75 -2.86 -0.99
N LEU A 4 5.57 -2.72 -0.43
CA LEU A 4 4.32 -3.20 -1.03
C LEU A 4 3.49 -2.00 -1.47
N ASN A 5 3.13 -1.96 -2.75
CA ASN A 5 2.36 -0.88 -3.34
C ASN A 5 0.94 -1.37 -3.67
N PHE A 6 -0.06 -0.75 -3.03
CA PHE A 6 -1.48 -1.01 -3.30
C PHE A 6 -1.93 -0.02 -4.37
N GLU A 7 -2.02 -0.48 -5.62
CA GLU A 7 -2.38 0.36 -6.76
C GLU A 7 -2.97 -0.50 -7.87
N ASP A 8 -4.11 -0.11 -8.42
CA ASP A 8 -4.75 -0.84 -9.53
C ASP A 8 -4.46 -0.21 -10.91
N SER A 9 -3.84 0.96 -10.95
CA SER A 9 -3.40 1.58 -12.22
C SER A 9 -1.94 1.24 -12.50
N ILE A 10 -1.70 0.56 -13.62
CA ILE A 10 -0.33 0.20 -14.00
C ILE A 10 0.53 1.44 -14.28
N TYR A 11 -0.06 2.51 -14.77
CA TYR A 11 0.66 3.76 -15.04
C TYR A 11 1.17 4.39 -13.75
N LYS A 12 0.32 4.48 -12.73
CA LYS A 12 0.71 5.01 -11.42
C LYS A 12 1.72 4.09 -10.75
N ALA A 13 1.53 2.78 -10.83
CA ALA A 13 2.45 1.81 -10.25
C ALA A 13 3.85 1.94 -10.86
N ASN A 14 3.94 2.10 -12.18
CA ASN A 14 5.22 2.28 -12.87
C ASN A 14 5.89 3.60 -12.49
N ALA A 15 5.13 4.67 -12.33
CA ALA A 15 5.66 5.96 -11.90
C ALA A 15 6.26 5.87 -10.49
N ILE A 16 5.56 5.22 -9.57
CA ILE A 16 6.03 5.01 -8.20
C ILE A 16 7.29 4.15 -8.19
N ARG A 17 7.30 3.06 -8.95
CA ARG A 17 8.47 2.19 -9.07
C ARG A 17 9.69 2.96 -9.57
N LYS A 18 9.52 3.80 -10.57
CA LYS A 18 10.61 4.59 -11.14
C LYS A 18 11.24 5.50 -10.09
N VAL A 19 10.41 6.21 -9.33
CA VAL A 19 10.88 7.09 -8.26
C VAL A 19 11.61 6.29 -7.19
N LEU A 20 11.05 5.17 -6.74
CA LEU A 20 11.67 4.32 -5.72
C LEU A 20 13.01 3.75 -6.20
N ASN A 21 13.09 3.32 -7.46
CA ASN A 21 14.34 2.83 -8.05
C ASN A 21 15.41 3.93 -8.05
N GLN A 22 15.05 5.17 -8.33
CA GLN A 22 15.98 6.31 -8.28
C GLN A 22 16.49 6.55 -6.86
N CYS A 23 15.73 6.17 -5.85
CA CYS A 23 16.13 6.26 -4.43
C CYS A 23 16.87 5.01 -3.95
N GLY A 24 17.18 4.07 -4.84
CA GLY A 24 17.90 2.85 -4.49
C GLY A 24 17.02 1.70 -3.98
N VAL A 25 15.70 1.83 -4.05
CA VAL A 25 14.77 0.78 -3.65
C VAL A 25 14.46 -0.11 -4.85
N THR A 26 14.76 -1.41 -4.73
CA THR A 26 14.57 -2.38 -5.81
C THR A 26 13.57 -3.48 -5.50
N LYS A 27 13.31 -3.76 -4.23
CA LYS A 27 12.35 -4.79 -3.80
C LYS A 27 10.97 -4.16 -3.64
N ILE A 28 10.22 -4.13 -4.74
CA ILE A 28 8.89 -3.51 -4.81
C ILE A 28 7.91 -4.54 -5.34
N GLU A 29 6.85 -4.81 -4.59
CA GLU A 29 5.77 -5.68 -5.02
C GLU A 29 4.49 -4.85 -5.19
N LEU A 30 3.70 -5.20 -6.18
CA LEU A 30 2.46 -4.53 -6.53
C LEU A 30 1.28 -5.43 -6.21
N VAL A 31 0.24 -4.85 -5.63
CA VAL A 31 -1.03 -5.53 -5.40
C VAL A 31 -2.18 -4.59 -5.75
N SER A 32 -3.27 -5.14 -6.29
CA SER A 32 -4.37 -4.34 -6.83
C SER A 32 -5.62 -4.31 -5.95
N ASN A 33 -5.60 -4.99 -4.81
CA ASN A 33 -6.75 -5.02 -3.91
C ASN A 33 -6.31 -5.26 -2.47
N VAL A 34 -7.19 -4.93 -1.51
CA VAL A 34 -6.87 -5.02 -0.09
C VAL A 34 -6.68 -6.46 0.36
N GLU A 35 -7.59 -7.36 -0.03
CA GLU A 35 -7.56 -8.75 0.44
C GLU A 35 -6.25 -9.45 0.09
N ASP A 36 -5.83 -9.37 -1.18
CA ASP A 36 -4.57 -9.98 -1.63
C ASP A 36 -3.36 -9.32 -0.95
N GLY A 37 -3.41 -8.01 -0.77
CA GLY A 37 -2.33 -7.29 -0.10
C GLY A 37 -2.16 -7.69 1.35
N LEU A 38 -3.24 -7.88 2.08
CA LEU A 38 -3.19 -8.35 3.47
C LEU A 38 -2.60 -9.75 3.54
N GLN A 39 -2.93 -10.62 2.58
CA GLN A 39 -2.35 -11.97 2.50
C GLN A 39 -0.84 -11.90 2.23
N MET A 40 -0.41 -11.01 1.34
CA MET A 40 1.02 -10.81 1.06
C MET A 40 1.77 -10.31 2.29
N LEU A 41 1.17 -9.40 3.05
CA LEU A 41 1.77 -8.90 4.31
C LEU A 41 1.95 -10.03 5.31
N LYS A 42 0.93 -10.87 5.48
CA LYS A 42 1.00 -12.01 6.39
C LYS A 42 2.05 -13.02 5.95
N ASN A 43 2.07 -13.36 4.67
CA ASN A 43 3.07 -14.31 4.13
C ASN A 43 4.50 -13.80 4.33
N ALA A 44 4.73 -12.50 4.12
CA ALA A 44 6.04 -11.90 4.31
C ALA A 44 6.50 -11.98 5.78
N GLU A 45 5.60 -11.73 6.73
CA GLU A 45 5.89 -11.88 8.15
C GLU A 45 6.21 -13.34 8.51
N ASP A 46 5.42 -14.27 8.00
CA ASP A 46 5.58 -15.70 8.27
C ASP A 46 6.90 -16.25 7.73
N THR A 47 7.40 -15.68 6.62
CA THR A 47 8.68 -16.09 6.03
C THR A 47 9.89 -15.35 6.60
N GLY A 48 9.67 -14.41 7.52
CA GLY A 48 10.75 -13.65 8.17
C GLY A 48 11.30 -12.49 7.34
N GLU A 49 10.62 -12.13 6.25
CA GLU A 49 10.99 -10.99 5.40
C GLU A 49 9.82 -10.00 5.28
N PRO A 50 9.42 -9.32 6.37
CA PRO A 50 8.29 -8.41 6.33
C PRO A 50 8.55 -7.19 5.43
N PHE A 51 7.47 -6.58 4.98
CA PHE A 51 7.56 -5.32 4.25
C PHE A 51 7.93 -4.19 5.21
N ASP A 52 8.81 -3.31 4.76
CA ASP A 52 9.25 -2.13 5.52
C ASP A 52 8.34 -0.93 5.32
N LEU A 53 7.71 -0.85 4.15
CA LEU A 53 6.90 0.30 3.75
C LEU A 53 5.72 -0.16 2.92
N ILE A 54 4.57 0.43 3.18
CA ILE A 54 3.37 0.29 2.35
C ILE A 54 3.10 1.64 1.68
N ILE A 55 2.91 1.62 0.36
CA ILE A 55 2.43 2.78 -0.38
C ILE A 55 1.04 2.40 -0.88
N THR A 56 0.05 3.24 -0.62
CA THR A 56 -1.32 2.96 -1.02
C THR A 56 -1.97 4.16 -1.70
N ASP A 57 -2.72 3.90 -2.77
CA ASP A 57 -3.69 4.84 -3.31
C ASP A 57 -4.94 4.79 -2.42
N MET A 58 -5.87 5.71 -2.65
CA MET A 58 -7.14 5.73 -1.93
C MET A 58 -8.20 4.87 -2.61
N HIS A 59 -8.14 4.73 -3.93
CA HIS A 59 -9.20 4.13 -4.74
C HIS A 59 -8.72 2.87 -5.46
N TYR A 60 -9.17 1.71 -4.99
CA TYR A 60 -8.94 0.41 -5.64
C TYR A 60 -9.88 -0.61 -5.02
N PRO A 61 -10.05 -1.81 -5.61
CA PRO A 61 -10.97 -2.81 -5.08
C PRO A 61 -10.55 -3.35 -3.71
N MET A 62 -11.52 -3.70 -2.89
CA MET A 62 -11.26 -4.39 -1.62
C MET A 62 -10.84 -5.85 -1.85
N LYS A 63 -11.32 -6.47 -2.93
CA LYS A 63 -10.93 -7.83 -3.32
C LYS A 63 -10.94 -7.94 -4.84
N GLN A 64 -10.27 -8.98 -5.35
CA GLN A 64 -10.17 -9.23 -6.78
C GLN A 64 -11.56 -9.34 -7.40
N GLY A 65 -11.79 -8.64 -8.51
CA GLY A 65 -13.05 -8.65 -9.23
C GLY A 65 -14.14 -7.74 -8.67
N ALA A 66 -13.92 -7.11 -7.53
CA ALA A 66 -14.87 -6.15 -6.97
C ALA A 66 -14.74 -4.79 -7.67
N VAL A 67 -15.79 -3.96 -7.55
CA VAL A 67 -15.71 -2.58 -8.01
C VAL A 67 -14.73 -1.79 -7.15
N SER A 68 -14.15 -0.73 -7.72
CA SER A 68 -13.23 0.13 -7.00
C SER A 68 -13.93 0.80 -5.81
N ASP A 69 -13.30 0.75 -4.65
CA ASP A 69 -13.79 1.37 -3.42
C ASP A 69 -13.05 2.70 -3.25
N THR A 70 -13.80 3.79 -3.12
CA THR A 70 -13.23 5.13 -3.01
C THR A 70 -12.51 5.38 -1.69
N GLU A 71 -12.70 4.48 -0.72
CA GLU A 71 -12.09 4.58 0.61
C GLU A 71 -11.18 3.39 0.93
N ALA A 72 -10.75 2.64 -0.10
CA ALA A 72 -9.95 1.43 0.12
C ALA A 72 -8.66 1.70 0.89
N GLY A 73 -7.94 2.77 0.55
CA GLY A 73 -6.72 3.15 1.24
C GLY A 73 -6.96 3.46 2.72
N GLU A 74 -8.04 4.18 3.02
CA GLU A 74 -8.42 4.47 4.40
C GLU A 74 -8.79 3.20 5.17
N LYS A 75 -9.57 2.32 4.54
CA LYS A 75 -9.95 1.04 5.13
C LYS A 75 -8.72 0.16 5.39
N LEU A 76 -7.75 0.15 4.47
CA LEU A 76 -6.49 -0.56 4.66
C LEU A 76 -5.76 -0.06 5.91
N VAL A 77 -5.62 1.25 6.06
CA VAL A 77 -4.95 1.84 7.21
C VAL A 77 -5.63 1.44 8.51
N GLN A 78 -6.96 1.49 8.56
CA GLN A 78 -7.73 1.07 9.72
C GLN A 78 -7.52 -0.40 10.07
N LEU A 79 -7.54 -1.28 9.07
CA LEU A 79 -7.31 -2.71 9.27
C LEU A 79 -5.90 -2.98 9.82
N LEU A 80 -4.89 -2.27 9.32
CA LEU A 80 -3.52 -2.42 9.81
C LEU A 80 -3.40 -1.97 11.27
N GLN A 81 -4.06 -0.88 11.65
CA GLN A 81 -4.10 -0.41 13.03
C GLN A 81 -4.78 -1.42 13.95
N GLU A 82 -5.91 -1.97 13.53
CA GLU A 82 -6.65 -2.98 14.30
C GLU A 82 -5.82 -4.24 14.54
N GLN A 83 -4.96 -4.60 13.59
CA GLN A 83 -4.08 -5.76 13.68
C GLN A 83 -2.78 -5.46 14.44
N GLY A 84 -2.59 -4.23 14.93
CA GLY A 84 -1.38 -3.83 15.63
C GLY A 84 -0.15 -3.76 14.75
N LYS A 85 -0.31 -3.62 13.45
CA LYS A 85 0.82 -3.51 12.51
C LYS A 85 1.51 -2.16 12.67
N GLN A 86 2.84 -2.18 12.69
CA GLN A 86 3.66 -0.98 12.83
C GLN A 86 4.39 -0.61 11.53
N THR A 87 4.06 -1.26 10.42
CA THR A 87 4.63 -0.95 9.12
C THR A 87 4.26 0.48 8.72
N LYS A 88 5.24 1.23 8.23
CA LYS A 88 5.01 2.61 7.79
C LYS A 88 4.15 2.63 6.54
N VAL A 89 3.20 3.55 6.49
CA VAL A 89 2.26 3.70 5.37
C VAL A 89 2.34 5.11 4.81
N ILE A 90 2.50 5.21 3.48
CA ILE A 90 2.40 6.47 2.74
C ILE A 90 1.16 6.39 1.87
N VAL A 91 0.30 7.39 1.97
CA VAL A 91 -0.91 7.48 1.15
C VAL A 91 -0.66 8.41 -0.04
N CYS A 92 -0.94 7.92 -1.24
CA CYS A 92 -0.93 8.72 -2.47
C CYS A 92 -2.37 9.09 -2.80
N SER A 93 -2.67 10.38 -2.85
CA SER A 93 -4.03 10.87 -3.03
C SER A 93 -4.04 12.12 -3.91
N SER A 94 -5.17 12.41 -4.52
CA SER A 94 -5.37 13.65 -5.28
C SER A 94 -5.55 14.88 -4.37
N ARG A 95 -5.62 14.67 -3.07
CA ARG A 95 -5.74 15.74 -2.08
C ARG A 95 -4.99 15.36 -0.81
N ASN A 96 -4.64 16.38 0.00
CA ASN A 96 -3.97 16.16 1.28
C ASN A 96 -4.91 15.44 2.24
N MET A 97 -4.50 14.26 2.70
CA MET A 97 -5.25 13.43 3.63
C MET A 97 -4.46 13.27 4.92
N LYS A 98 -5.07 13.63 6.04
CA LYS A 98 -4.48 13.41 7.37
C LYS A 98 -5.24 12.30 8.06
N LEU A 99 -4.72 11.08 7.95
CA LEU A 99 -5.33 9.90 8.53
C LEU A 99 -4.48 9.38 9.68
N PRO A 100 -5.10 8.93 10.79
CA PRO A 100 -4.37 8.26 11.86
C PRO A 100 -3.63 7.04 11.33
N GLY A 101 -2.42 6.79 11.80
CA GLY A 101 -1.61 5.64 11.41
C GLY A 101 -0.87 5.78 10.10
N VAL A 102 -0.97 6.92 9.42
CA VAL A 102 -0.25 7.19 8.18
C VAL A 102 1.07 7.87 8.49
N TYR A 103 2.16 7.36 7.94
CA TYR A 103 3.50 7.95 8.09
C TYR A 103 3.65 9.23 7.27
N GLY A 104 3.03 9.28 6.09
CA GLY A 104 3.07 10.43 5.20
C GLY A 104 1.98 10.36 4.14
N CYS A 105 1.77 11.48 3.46
CA CYS A 105 0.80 11.59 2.38
C CYS A 105 1.42 12.34 1.21
N ILE A 106 1.22 11.83 -0.01
CA ILE A 106 1.64 12.46 -1.26
C ILE A 106 0.37 12.80 -2.05
N TRP A 107 0.22 14.06 -2.44
CA TRP A 107 -0.95 14.50 -3.19
C TRP A 107 -0.56 15.39 -4.39
#